data_0bc7d68032fdc2bf0e3a4023cf912706
#
_entry.id   0bc7d68032fdc2bf0e3a4023cf912706
#
_cell.length_a   1.000
_cell.length_b   1.000
_cell.length_c   1.000
_cell.angle_alpha   90.00
_cell.angle_beta   90.00
_cell.angle_gamma   90.00
#
_symmetry.space_group_name_H-M   'P 1'
#
loop_
_entity.id
_entity.type
_entity.pdbx_description
1 polymer ?
#
loop_
_entity_poly.entity_id
_entity_poly.type
_entity_poly.pdbx_seq_one_letter_code
_entity_poly.pdbx_strand_id
1 'polypeptide(L)'
;MPKNIVVFSDGTGQDGGVRPEQRVSNVYKMYRVCKVGPESGIDPAEQVAFYDPGLGTDIGATALTAPVRFVQKMAASLSGRGITTNIADCYRFLIDHYEPGDRIYLIGFSRGAYTVRCVANLLMYCGVPTRGAAGPLLRFRKMTRDIAREAVGTVLEHGAGHPRADFDAERHELSRRFRARYGSDHPDGGKSNVEPYFIGTFDTVAALGVAGAKRTLIKAGLAAAIVIPIGIAITVTSALAGGISYLFDGPFWKVDLITAGILVAASVAATWAVRRRVVAAKTKTIENWPVPGKSKSHVAEWKGENFDRLLSAQVGYARAAIAIDERRKDFDRVKWGATEVTPPRAPGAPDQFRQLWFAGNHSDIGGSYDETESRLSDIALRWMLEQAVGVPDGLKVDGMPPVADPRHPVEVMRIPRLRLHPSAAGVQHCEVAGMRDAIEARVSVSWVPAWVRRWAQGKTWEAKDREIRPDATVHPSVDERFRLASVVQCDGAAPYRPASLARHVQFKLFYAGPVAAFPEPSEVVGLGRPTEE
;
A
#
# COMPACT_ATOMS: atom_id res chain seq x y z
N MET A 1 30.49 -9.92 5.51
CA MET A 1 30.15 -8.59 6.06
C MET A 1 28.64 -8.43 6.01
N PRO A 2 28.02 -7.70 6.94
CA PRO A 2 26.58 -7.45 6.86
C PRO A 2 26.19 -6.75 5.56
N LYS A 3 25.13 -7.23 4.90
CA LYS A 3 24.60 -6.66 3.65
C LYS A 3 23.28 -5.92 3.87
N ASN A 4 22.90 -5.13 2.90
CA ASN A 4 21.57 -4.52 2.83
C ASN A 4 20.60 -5.47 2.13
N ILE A 5 19.45 -5.72 2.75
CA ILE A 5 18.34 -6.48 2.15
C ILE A 5 17.20 -5.50 1.93
N VAL A 6 16.89 -5.22 0.66
CA VAL A 6 15.98 -4.15 0.28
C VAL A 6 14.71 -4.72 -0.31
N VAL A 7 13.56 -4.34 0.24
CA VAL A 7 12.24 -4.66 -0.28
C VAL A 7 11.61 -3.38 -0.82
N PHE A 8 11.22 -3.41 -2.09
CA PHE A 8 10.48 -2.37 -2.78
C PHE A 8 9.08 -2.87 -3.07
N SER A 9 8.04 -2.33 -2.43
CA SER A 9 6.65 -2.70 -2.67
C SER A 9 5.88 -1.54 -3.29
N ASP A 10 5.29 -1.77 -4.44
CA ASP A 10 4.73 -0.73 -5.28
C ASP A 10 3.21 -0.53 -5.12
N GLY A 11 2.73 0.58 -5.66
CA GLY A 11 1.31 0.93 -5.66
C GLY A 11 0.48 0.04 -6.59
N THR A 12 -0.82 0.09 -6.44
CA THR A 12 -1.75 -0.69 -7.24
C THR A 12 -1.68 -0.36 -8.72
N GLY A 13 -1.63 -1.40 -9.54
CA GLY A 13 -1.57 -1.26 -11.00
C GLY A 13 -0.21 -0.85 -11.53
N GLN A 14 0.83 -0.89 -10.69
CA GLN A 14 2.20 -0.63 -11.09
C GLN A 14 2.89 -1.95 -11.47
N ASP A 15 3.09 -2.15 -12.78
CA ASP A 15 3.66 -3.38 -13.34
C ASP A 15 5.21 -3.36 -13.42
N GLY A 16 5.85 -2.32 -12.89
CA GLY A 16 7.30 -2.23 -12.82
C GLY A 16 8.02 -2.06 -14.17
N GLY A 17 7.48 -1.28 -15.10
CA GLY A 17 8.16 -0.97 -16.37
C GLY A 17 8.24 -2.17 -17.32
N VAL A 18 7.30 -3.11 -17.26
CA VAL A 18 7.20 -4.26 -18.18
C VAL A 18 6.91 -3.80 -19.62
N ARG A 19 6.28 -2.64 -19.77
CA ARG A 19 5.96 -2.05 -21.09
C ARG A 19 6.71 -0.74 -21.28
N PRO A 20 7.21 -0.45 -22.48
CA PRO A 20 7.95 0.80 -22.77
C PRO A 20 7.16 2.08 -22.46
N GLU A 21 5.84 2.05 -22.68
CA GLU A 21 4.94 3.18 -22.45
C GLU A 21 4.45 3.29 -21.00
N GLN A 22 4.93 2.41 -20.12
CA GLN A 22 4.44 2.37 -18.76
C GLN A 22 4.95 3.55 -17.94
N ARG A 23 4.01 4.22 -17.29
CA ARG A 23 4.27 5.24 -16.28
C ARG A 23 4.80 4.56 -15.02
N VAL A 24 6.04 4.87 -14.66
CA VAL A 24 6.74 4.19 -13.57
C VAL A 24 6.69 4.97 -12.26
N SER A 25 6.55 4.25 -11.16
CA SER A 25 6.57 4.83 -9.82
C SER A 25 7.98 5.18 -9.35
N ASN A 26 8.07 6.02 -8.31
CA ASN A 26 9.32 6.32 -7.64
C ASN A 26 9.95 5.07 -6.98
N VAL A 27 9.12 4.15 -6.49
CA VAL A 27 9.58 2.87 -5.93
C VAL A 27 10.28 2.03 -7.00
N TYR A 28 9.71 1.95 -8.20
CA TYR A 28 10.34 1.24 -9.30
C TYR A 28 11.61 1.94 -9.80
N LYS A 29 11.61 3.28 -9.86
CA LYS A 29 12.82 4.05 -10.20
C LYS A 29 13.95 3.77 -9.20
N MET A 30 13.64 3.75 -7.89
CA MET A 30 14.61 3.38 -6.84
C MET A 30 15.09 1.94 -6.99
N TYR A 31 14.17 0.99 -7.18
CA TYR A 31 14.54 -0.41 -7.41
C TYR A 31 15.53 -0.57 -8.57
N ARG A 32 15.27 0.09 -9.70
CA ARG A 32 16.15 0.01 -10.90
C ARG A 32 17.59 0.39 -10.64
N VAL A 33 17.83 1.36 -9.75
CA VAL A 33 19.20 1.83 -9.43
C VAL A 33 19.79 1.15 -8.21
N CYS A 34 18.98 0.37 -7.45
CA CYS A 34 19.43 -0.35 -6.26
C CYS A 34 19.52 -1.87 -6.46
N LYS A 35 18.97 -2.40 -7.57
CA LYS A 35 19.00 -3.84 -7.86
C LYS A 35 20.42 -4.29 -8.22
N VAL A 36 20.71 -5.52 -7.84
CA VAL A 36 21.91 -6.24 -8.29
C VAL A 36 21.64 -6.96 -9.61
N GLY A 37 22.66 -7.15 -10.40
CA GLY A 37 22.54 -7.86 -11.68
C GLY A 37 23.74 -7.59 -12.59
N PRO A 38 23.79 -8.22 -13.77
CA PRO A 38 24.94 -8.10 -14.68
C PRO A 38 25.27 -6.66 -15.12
N GLU A 39 24.26 -5.78 -15.09
CA GLU A 39 24.40 -4.37 -15.50
C GLU A 39 24.58 -3.41 -14.31
N SER A 40 24.68 -3.92 -13.08
CA SER A 40 24.83 -3.13 -11.87
C SER A 40 26.24 -3.26 -11.31
N GLY A 41 26.80 -2.14 -10.86
CA GLY A 41 28.06 -2.13 -10.11
C GLY A 41 27.92 -2.51 -8.64
N ILE A 42 26.70 -2.84 -8.16
CA ILE A 42 26.45 -3.22 -6.77
C ILE A 42 26.79 -4.70 -6.58
N ASP A 43 27.70 -4.99 -5.63
CA ASP A 43 28.04 -6.35 -5.26
C ASP A 43 26.87 -7.04 -4.53
N PRO A 44 26.42 -8.24 -4.97
CA PRO A 44 25.43 -9.04 -4.26
C PRO A 44 25.81 -9.38 -2.82
N ALA A 45 27.08 -9.38 -2.48
CA ALA A 45 27.56 -9.55 -1.10
C ALA A 45 27.32 -8.33 -0.22
N GLU A 46 27.11 -7.13 -0.80
CA GLU A 46 26.84 -5.90 -0.08
C GLU A 46 25.35 -5.54 -0.04
N GLN A 47 24.59 -5.91 -1.06
CA GLN A 47 23.16 -5.63 -1.14
C GLN A 47 22.43 -6.66 -1.99
N VAL A 48 21.18 -6.96 -1.62
CA VAL A 48 20.20 -7.67 -2.44
C VAL A 48 18.88 -6.89 -2.43
N ALA A 49 18.15 -6.92 -3.55
CA ALA A 49 16.91 -6.15 -3.69
C ALA A 49 15.78 -6.99 -4.29
N PHE A 50 14.59 -6.82 -3.77
CA PHE A 50 13.35 -7.44 -4.22
C PHE A 50 12.33 -6.36 -4.61
N TYR A 51 11.66 -6.57 -5.72
CA TYR A 51 10.56 -5.72 -6.16
C TYR A 51 9.25 -6.52 -6.13
N ASP A 52 8.31 -6.01 -5.36
CA ASP A 52 6.93 -6.50 -5.25
C ASP A 52 6.03 -5.57 -6.09
N PRO A 53 5.52 -6.04 -7.24
CA PRO A 53 4.63 -5.24 -8.07
C PRO A 53 3.30 -5.01 -7.36
N GLY A 54 2.67 -3.87 -7.66
CA GLY A 54 1.41 -3.49 -7.04
C GLY A 54 0.28 -4.51 -7.28
N LEU A 55 -0.69 -4.52 -6.38
CA LEU A 55 -1.87 -5.39 -6.47
C LEU A 55 -2.63 -5.16 -7.80
N GLY A 56 -3.02 -6.25 -8.44
CA GLY A 56 -3.82 -6.21 -9.68
C GLY A 56 -3.00 -6.22 -10.96
N THR A 57 -1.70 -6.46 -10.87
CA THR A 57 -0.82 -6.68 -12.01
C THR A 57 -0.89 -8.16 -12.41
N ASP A 58 -1.52 -8.46 -13.55
CA ASP A 58 -1.51 -9.80 -14.14
C ASP A 58 -0.58 -9.82 -15.35
N ILE A 59 0.62 -10.29 -15.15
CA ILE A 59 1.54 -10.59 -16.23
C ILE A 59 1.10 -11.92 -16.86
N GLY A 60 0.50 -11.87 -18.06
CA GLY A 60 0.36 -13.04 -18.91
C GLY A 60 -1.02 -13.69 -19.10
N ALA A 61 -2.12 -12.98 -18.96
CA ALA A 61 -3.44 -13.57 -19.10
C ALA A 61 -4.15 -13.20 -20.42
N THR A 62 -4.72 -14.22 -21.09
CA THR A 62 -5.44 -14.11 -22.37
C THR A 62 -6.83 -13.47 -22.26
N ALA A 63 -7.34 -12.87 -23.36
CA ALA A 63 -8.59 -12.12 -23.42
C ALA A 63 -9.85 -12.93 -23.05
N LEU A 64 -9.86 -14.26 -23.22
CA LEU A 64 -11.03 -15.11 -22.97
C LEU A 64 -11.46 -15.16 -21.48
N THR A 65 -10.58 -14.82 -20.56
CA THR A 65 -10.84 -14.89 -19.13
C THR A 65 -11.10 -13.50 -18.49
N ALA A 66 -11.24 -12.45 -19.30
CA ALA A 66 -11.39 -11.07 -18.82
C ALA A 66 -12.57 -10.85 -17.86
N PRO A 67 -13.80 -11.36 -18.09
CA PRO A 67 -14.92 -11.19 -17.16
C PRO A 67 -14.69 -11.91 -15.82
N VAL A 68 -14.17 -13.14 -15.86
CA VAL A 68 -13.87 -13.93 -14.67
C VAL A 68 -12.78 -13.26 -13.82
N ARG A 69 -11.76 -12.71 -14.47
CA ARG A 69 -10.70 -11.95 -13.80
C ARG A 69 -11.19 -10.64 -13.19
N PHE A 70 -12.08 -9.93 -13.88
CA PHE A 70 -12.69 -8.73 -13.31
C PHE A 70 -13.43 -9.05 -12.00
N VAL A 71 -14.21 -10.12 -11.98
CA VAL A 71 -14.90 -10.61 -10.77
C VAL A 71 -13.89 -11.04 -9.69
N GLN A 72 -12.82 -11.75 -10.08
CA GLN A 72 -11.76 -12.17 -9.14
C GLN A 72 -10.98 -10.97 -8.58
N LYS A 73 -10.63 -9.97 -9.41
CA LYS A 73 -10.00 -8.72 -8.96
C LYS A 73 -10.89 -7.94 -8.00
N MET A 74 -12.18 -7.84 -8.31
CA MET A 74 -13.16 -7.22 -7.42
C MET A 74 -13.28 -7.97 -6.09
N ALA A 75 -13.35 -9.30 -6.14
CA ALA A 75 -13.41 -10.13 -4.93
C ALA A 75 -12.11 -10.06 -4.10
N ALA A 76 -10.95 -10.03 -4.74
CA ALA A 76 -9.65 -9.85 -4.07
C ALA A 76 -9.53 -8.47 -3.42
N SER A 77 -9.96 -7.41 -4.11
CA SER A 77 -10.00 -6.04 -3.57
C SER A 77 -10.93 -5.91 -2.37
N LEU A 78 -12.05 -6.67 -2.35
CA LEU A 78 -13.00 -6.69 -1.22
C LEU A 78 -12.53 -7.54 -0.04
N SER A 79 -11.73 -8.57 -0.28
CA SER A 79 -11.32 -9.55 0.74
C SER A 79 -9.98 -9.26 1.41
N GLY A 80 -9.20 -8.29 0.90
CA GLY A 80 -7.84 -8.02 1.37
C GLY A 80 -6.81 -9.12 1.05
N ARG A 81 -7.21 -10.21 0.38
CA ARG A 81 -6.33 -11.36 0.10
C ARG A 81 -5.07 -11.02 -0.70
N GLY A 82 -5.16 -10.03 -1.59
CA GLY A 82 -4.01 -9.60 -2.37
C GLY A 82 -2.90 -9.04 -1.49
N ILE A 83 -3.24 -8.19 -0.52
CA ILE A 83 -2.25 -7.58 0.37
C ILE A 83 -1.58 -8.60 1.29
N THR A 84 -2.33 -9.59 1.79
CA THR A 84 -1.79 -10.70 2.59
C THR A 84 -0.73 -11.48 1.82
N THR A 85 -0.95 -11.71 0.51
CA THR A 85 0.00 -12.41 -0.35
C THR A 85 1.27 -11.60 -0.54
N ASN A 86 1.16 -10.31 -0.89
CA ASN A 86 2.32 -9.43 -1.07
C ASN A 86 3.15 -9.32 0.22
N ILE A 87 2.50 -9.16 1.38
CA ILE A 87 3.18 -9.14 2.68
C ILE A 87 3.94 -10.47 2.90
N ALA A 88 3.31 -11.60 2.61
CA ALA A 88 3.93 -12.91 2.78
C ALA A 88 5.11 -13.12 1.80
N ASP A 89 5.00 -12.66 0.57
CA ASP A 89 6.08 -12.79 -0.43
C ASP A 89 7.27 -11.88 -0.08
N CYS A 90 7.01 -10.63 0.36
CA CYS A 90 8.06 -9.75 0.88
C CYS A 90 8.76 -10.36 2.10
N TYR A 91 7.99 -10.89 3.07
CA TYR A 91 8.57 -11.48 4.27
C TYR A 91 9.32 -12.79 3.96
N ARG A 92 8.82 -13.60 3.00
CA ARG A 92 9.54 -14.78 2.50
C ARG A 92 10.89 -14.40 1.91
N PHE A 93 10.97 -13.34 1.10
CA PHE A 93 12.24 -12.86 0.55
C PHE A 93 13.23 -12.53 1.68
N LEU A 94 12.77 -11.89 2.76
CA LEU A 94 13.62 -11.63 3.94
C LEU A 94 14.08 -12.93 4.60
N ILE A 95 13.19 -13.92 4.79
CA ILE A 95 13.58 -15.24 5.36
C ILE A 95 14.62 -15.95 4.49
N ASP A 96 14.48 -15.84 3.16
CA ASP A 96 15.37 -16.52 2.21
C ASP A 96 16.78 -15.90 2.18
N HIS A 97 16.95 -14.60 2.47
CA HIS A 97 18.22 -13.89 2.26
C HIS A 97 18.90 -13.38 3.52
N TYR A 98 18.16 -13.23 4.63
CA TYR A 98 18.69 -12.62 5.85
C TYR A 98 19.72 -13.50 6.56
N GLU A 99 20.80 -12.89 6.97
CA GLU A 99 21.79 -13.42 7.90
C GLU A 99 21.95 -12.48 9.11
N PRO A 100 22.30 -13.01 10.29
CA PRO A 100 22.47 -12.17 11.48
C PRO A 100 23.42 -10.99 11.22
N GLY A 101 22.93 -9.79 11.53
CA GLY A 101 23.65 -8.54 11.32
C GLY A 101 23.28 -7.79 10.03
N ASP A 102 22.58 -8.43 9.09
CA ASP A 102 22.10 -7.76 7.87
C ASP A 102 21.09 -6.64 8.19
N ARG A 103 21.06 -5.62 7.36
CA ARG A 103 20.19 -4.43 7.49
C ARG A 103 19.02 -4.52 6.54
N ILE A 104 17.81 -4.40 7.07
CA ILE A 104 16.56 -4.51 6.29
C ILE A 104 16.02 -3.12 5.95
N TYR A 105 15.95 -2.83 4.66
CA TYR A 105 15.37 -1.64 4.07
C TYR A 105 14.00 -1.96 3.47
N LEU A 106 12.97 -1.20 3.85
CA LEU A 106 11.60 -1.38 3.42
C LEU A 106 11.11 -0.09 2.76
N ILE A 107 10.88 -0.10 1.46
CA ILE A 107 10.48 1.09 0.70
C ILE A 107 9.19 0.80 -0.06
N GLY A 108 8.19 1.70 0.04
CA GLY A 108 6.92 1.46 -0.62
C GLY A 108 6.14 2.72 -0.98
N PHE A 109 5.22 2.56 -1.93
CA PHE A 109 4.30 3.59 -2.38
C PHE A 109 2.85 3.14 -2.23
N SER A 110 1.96 4.07 -1.80
CA SER A 110 0.52 3.79 -1.76
C SER A 110 0.20 2.55 -0.90
N ARG A 111 -0.46 1.53 -1.47
CA ARG A 111 -0.70 0.23 -0.80
C ARG A 111 0.59 -0.55 -0.57
N GLY A 112 1.60 -0.40 -1.42
CA GLY A 112 2.94 -0.94 -1.16
C GLY A 112 3.60 -0.31 0.06
N ALA A 113 3.40 0.99 0.30
CA ALA A 113 3.82 1.63 1.54
C ALA A 113 3.13 1.03 2.76
N TYR A 114 1.86 0.64 2.64
CA TYR A 114 1.16 -0.10 3.68
C TYR A 114 1.72 -1.52 3.84
N THR A 115 1.99 -2.23 2.73
CA THR A 115 2.63 -3.56 2.73
C THR A 115 3.95 -3.55 3.51
N VAL A 116 4.87 -2.62 3.21
CA VAL A 116 6.16 -2.57 3.90
C VAL A 116 6.03 -2.22 5.39
N ARG A 117 5.03 -1.42 5.79
CA ARG A 117 4.72 -1.20 7.22
C ARG A 117 4.22 -2.46 7.91
N CYS A 118 3.42 -3.27 7.22
CA CYS A 118 3.01 -4.59 7.73
C CYS A 118 4.19 -5.57 7.85
N VAL A 119 5.12 -5.55 6.88
CA VAL A 119 6.35 -6.35 6.95
C VAL A 119 7.23 -5.88 8.12
N ALA A 120 7.34 -4.57 8.35
CA ALA A 120 8.04 -4.04 9.53
C ALA A 120 7.43 -4.57 10.83
N ASN A 121 6.10 -4.58 10.95
CA ASN A 121 5.41 -5.18 12.10
C ASN A 121 5.67 -6.68 12.23
N LEU A 122 5.72 -7.42 11.12
CA LEU A 122 6.10 -8.85 11.16
C LEU A 122 7.52 -9.04 11.70
N LEU A 123 8.47 -8.22 11.28
CA LEU A 123 9.84 -8.27 11.81
C LEU A 123 9.86 -8.01 13.32
N MET A 124 9.09 -7.03 13.79
CA MET A 124 9.00 -6.70 15.21
C MET A 124 8.35 -7.83 16.04
N TYR A 125 7.31 -8.48 15.50
CA TYR A 125 6.60 -9.57 16.18
C TYR A 125 7.28 -10.91 16.02
N CYS A 126 7.60 -11.30 14.78
CA CYS A 126 8.03 -12.65 14.41
C CYS A 126 9.55 -12.80 14.24
N GLY A 127 10.28 -11.68 14.02
CA GLY A 127 11.70 -11.72 13.67
C GLY A 127 11.93 -12.35 12.28
N VAL A 128 13.12 -12.88 12.06
CA VAL A 128 13.43 -13.71 10.89
C VAL A 128 13.80 -15.12 11.35
N PRO A 129 13.05 -16.17 10.92
CA PRO A 129 13.31 -17.55 11.25
C PRO A 129 14.74 -18.01 10.96
N THR A 130 15.34 -18.73 11.91
CA THR A 130 16.68 -19.30 11.78
C THR A 130 16.64 -20.82 11.61
N ARG A 131 15.47 -21.44 11.91
CA ARG A 131 15.23 -22.88 11.76
C ARG A 131 13.83 -23.16 11.24
N GLY A 132 13.60 -24.36 10.75
CA GLY A 132 12.25 -24.89 10.49
C GLY A 132 11.58 -25.40 11.77
N ALA A 133 10.31 -25.79 11.69
CA ALA A 133 9.55 -26.29 12.83
C ALA A 133 10.13 -27.58 13.44
N ALA A 134 10.75 -28.42 12.62
CA ALA A 134 11.27 -29.74 13.02
C ALA A 134 12.70 -30.01 12.50
N GLY A 135 13.49 -28.95 12.20
CA GLY A 135 14.84 -29.12 11.67
C GLY A 135 15.43 -27.84 11.09
N PRO A 136 16.45 -27.93 10.23
CA PRO A 136 17.09 -26.76 9.64
C PRO A 136 16.14 -25.98 8.73
N LEU A 137 16.39 -24.68 8.59
CA LEU A 137 15.66 -23.83 7.66
C LEU A 137 16.10 -24.13 6.22
N LEU A 138 15.16 -24.63 5.42
CA LEU A 138 15.39 -24.86 3.98
C LEU A 138 14.98 -23.62 3.20
N ARG A 139 15.93 -22.70 3.00
CA ARG A 139 15.75 -21.46 2.23
C ARG A 139 15.44 -21.73 0.77
N PHE A 140 14.76 -20.79 0.10
CA PHE A 140 14.35 -20.86 -1.32
C PHE A 140 13.45 -22.07 -1.65
N ARG A 141 12.78 -22.63 -0.65
CA ARG A 141 11.88 -23.79 -0.78
C ARG A 141 10.46 -23.44 -0.34
N LYS A 142 9.57 -24.39 -0.50
CA LYS A 142 8.17 -24.27 -0.05
C LYS A 142 8.08 -23.94 1.45
N MET A 143 9.01 -24.43 2.25
CA MET A 143 9.06 -24.20 3.70
C MET A 143 9.02 -22.72 4.06
N THR A 144 9.87 -21.87 3.47
CA THR A 144 9.93 -20.45 3.79
C THR A 144 8.63 -19.72 3.39
N ARG A 145 7.98 -20.16 2.31
CA ARG A 145 6.66 -19.67 1.91
C ARG A 145 5.59 -20.04 2.94
N ASP A 146 5.59 -21.27 3.42
CA ASP A 146 4.59 -21.73 4.39
C ASP A 146 4.80 -21.02 5.74
N ILE A 147 6.04 -20.82 6.19
CA ILE A 147 6.38 -20.04 7.39
C ILE A 147 5.92 -18.59 7.24
N ALA A 148 6.18 -17.94 6.10
CA ALA A 148 5.75 -16.57 5.86
C ALA A 148 4.22 -16.43 5.88
N ARG A 149 3.49 -17.37 5.29
CA ARG A 149 2.03 -17.41 5.34
C ARG A 149 1.49 -17.66 6.75
N GLU A 150 2.16 -18.51 7.52
CA GLU A 150 1.82 -18.73 8.92
C GLU A 150 1.99 -17.46 9.74
N ALA A 151 3.13 -16.76 9.62
CA ALA A 151 3.37 -15.49 10.32
C ALA A 151 2.29 -14.44 10.00
N VAL A 152 1.97 -14.27 8.72
CA VAL A 152 0.92 -13.32 8.31
C VAL A 152 -0.45 -13.78 8.83
N GLY A 153 -0.81 -15.04 8.60
CA GLY A 153 -2.15 -15.55 8.91
C GLY A 153 -2.44 -15.70 10.40
N THR A 154 -1.44 -16.03 11.21
CA THR A 154 -1.64 -16.28 12.66
C THR A 154 -1.30 -15.08 13.52
N VAL A 155 -0.27 -14.32 13.18
CA VAL A 155 0.21 -13.20 14.00
C VAL A 155 -0.30 -11.86 13.47
N LEU A 156 0.02 -11.51 12.22
CA LEU A 156 -0.31 -10.18 11.70
C LEU A 156 -1.81 -9.95 11.55
N GLU A 157 -2.53 -10.94 11.01
CA GLU A 157 -3.98 -10.86 10.80
C GLU A 157 -4.79 -11.06 12.08
N HIS A 158 -4.17 -11.48 13.19
CA HIS A 158 -4.87 -11.61 14.45
C HIS A 158 -5.34 -10.24 14.95
N GLY A 159 -6.64 -10.08 15.15
CA GLY A 159 -7.25 -8.79 15.49
C GLY A 159 -7.38 -7.79 14.34
N ALA A 160 -7.09 -8.18 13.07
CA ALA A 160 -7.25 -7.29 11.93
C ALA A 160 -8.69 -6.74 11.82
N GLY A 161 -8.82 -5.41 11.66
CA GLY A 161 -10.10 -4.71 11.60
C GLY A 161 -10.72 -4.37 12.96
N HIS A 162 -9.98 -4.62 14.05
CA HIS A 162 -10.34 -4.23 15.42
C HIS A 162 -9.28 -3.27 15.99
N PRO A 163 -9.61 -2.51 17.05
CA PRO A 163 -8.61 -1.71 17.76
C PRO A 163 -7.44 -2.59 18.23
N ARG A 164 -6.21 -2.08 18.10
CA ARG A 164 -5.01 -2.84 18.47
C ARG A 164 -5.06 -3.35 19.91
N ALA A 165 -5.48 -2.49 20.85
CA ALA A 165 -5.49 -2.79 22.28
C ALA A 165 -6.33 -4.04 22.63
N ASP A 166 -7.39 -4.33 21.85
CA ASP A 166 -8.28 -5.46 22.12
C ASP A 166 -7.60 -6.82 21.95
N PHE A 167 -6.54 -6.89 21.12
CA PHE A 167 -5.87 -8.12 20.73
C PHE A 167 -4.35 -8.09 20.94
N ASP A 168 -3.82 -7.07 21.59
CA ASP A 168 -2.37 -6.89 21.73
C ASP A 168 -1.72 -8.02 22.53
N ALA A 169 -2.30 -8.39 23.68
CA ALA A 169 -1.82 -9.49 24.51
C ALA A 169 -1.82 -10.85 23.77
N GLU A 170 -2.89 -11.11 22.99
CA GLU A 170 -3.02 -12.34 22.19
C GLU A 170 -1.97 -12.36 21.06
N ARG A 171 -1.75 -11.22 20.42
CA ARG A 171 -0.77 -11.09 19.34
C ARG A 171 0.65 -11.27 19.86
N HIS A 172 0.97 -10.72 21.03
CA HIS A 172 2.27 -10.93 21.68
C HIS A 172 2.50 -12.39 22.03
N GLU A 173 1.49 -13.12 22.54
CA GLU A 173 1.61 -14.54 22.82
C GLU A 173 1.80 -15.37 21.55
N LEU A 174 1.04 -15.09 20.49
CA LEU A 174 1.22 -15.75 19.20
C LEU A 174 2.61 -15.50 18.62
N SER A 175 3.12 -14.28 18.76
CA SER A 175 4.48 -13.89 18.36
C SER A 175 5.53 -14.66 19.12
N ARG A 176 5.39 -14.76 20.44
CA ARG A 176 6.30 -15.55 21.30
C ARG A 176 6.32 -17.01 20.89
N ARG A 177 5.15 -17.63 20.63
CA ARG A 177 5.04 -19.02 20.16
C ARG A 177 5.72 -19.20 18.80
N PHE A 178 5.50 -18.26 17.88
CA PHE A 178 6.13 -18.28 16.56
C PHE A 178 7.65 -18.22 16.67
N ARG A 179 8.18 -17.25 17.43
CA ARG A 179 9.63 -17.10 17.62
C ARG A 179 10.26 -18.32 18.28
N ALA A 180 9.65 -18.85 19.32
CA ALA A 180 10.11 -20.08 19.98
C ALA A 180 10.15 -21.28 19.02
N ARG A 181 9.17 -21.39 18.12
CA ARG A 181 9.10 -22.47 17.12
C ARG A 181 10.18 -22.35 16.07
N TYR A 182 10.41 -21.14 15.55
CA TYR A 182 11.28 -20.89 14.40
C TYR A 182 12.65 -20.31 14.74
N GLY A 183 12.98 -20.17 16.02
CA GLY A 183 14.29 -19.70 16.49
C GLY A 183 14.57 -18.25 16.15
N SER A 184 13.57 -17.39 16.20
CA SER A 184 13.71 -15.96 15.88
C SER A 184 13.57 -15.03 17.09
N ASP A 185 13.80 -15.55 18.30
CA ASP A 185 13.97 -14.72 19.50
C ASP A 185 15.34 -14.05 19.51
N HIS A 186 15.37 -12.83 20.05
CA HIS A 186 16.63 -12.15 20.36
C HIS A 186 17.40 -12.95 21.43
N PRO A 187 18.74 -12.96 21.40
CA PRO A 187 19.54 -13.69 22.42
C PRO A 187 19.18 -13.34 23.86
N ASP A 188 18.85 -12.08 24.14
CA ASP A 188 18.43 -11.62 25.47
C ASP A 188 16.97 -11.99 25.82
N GLY A 189 16.23 -12.61 24.88
CA GLY A 189 14.83 -12.98 25.04
C GLY A 189 13.83 -11.83 24.91
N GLY A 190 12.54 -12.17 24.93
CA GLY A 190 11.44 -11.20 25.00
C GLY A 190 11.09 -10.43 23.73
N LYS A 191 12.01 -10.26 22.79
CA LYS A 191 11.82 -9.55 21.52
C LYS A 191 12.30 -10.37 20.32
N SER A 192 12.06 -9.88 19.13
CA SER A 192 12.53 -10.50 17.88
C SER A 192 14.04 -10.32 17.69
N ASN A 193 14.64 -11.21 16.89
CA ASN A 193 16.07 -11.19 16.57
C ASN A 193 16.47 -10.12 15.55
N VAL A 194 15.52 -9.38 14.98
CA VAL A 194 15.78 -8.38 13.93
C VAL A 194 14.81 -7.20 14.06
N GLU A 195 15.31 -6.04 13.70
CA GLU A 195 14.57 -4.78 13.66
C GLU A 195 14.66 -4.19 12.25
N PRO A 196 13.60 -3.52 11.74
CA PRO A 196 13.72 -2.79 10.49
C PRO A 196 14.77 -1.69 10.59
N TYR A 197 15.75 -1.70 9.68
CA TYR A 197 16.80 -0.69 9.68
C TYR A 197 16.31 0.63 9.10
N PHE A 198 15.61 0.57 7.94
CA PHE A 198 15.05 1.74 7.27
C PHE A 198 13.65 1.45 6.75
N ILE A 199 12.72 2.39 6.95
CA ILE A 199 11.39 2.37 6.35
C ILE A 199 11.17 3.68 5.60
N GLY A 200 10.99 3.59 4.27
CA GLY A 200 10.68 4.72 3.39
C GLY A 200 9.28 4.59 2.78
N THR A 201 8.43 5.58 2.95
CA THR A 201 7.07 5.54 2.43
C THR A 201 6.73 6.77 1.60
N PHE A 202 6.18 6.53 0.41
CA PHE A 202 5.55 7.56 -0.41
C PHE A 202 4.03 7.45 -0.20
N ASP A 203 3.45 8.43 0.40
CA ASP A 203 2.03 8.67 0.61
C ASP A 203 1.21 7.39 0.92
N THR A 204 1.40 6.84 2.10
CA THR A 204 0.75 5.59 2.53
C THR A 204 -0.76 5.72 2.57
N VAL A 205 -1.47 4.91 1.80
CA VAL A 205 -2.92 4.80 1.85
C VAL A 205 -3.34 3.36 2.13
N ALA A 206 -4.35 3.20 2.98
CA ALA A 206 -4.92 1.90 3.32
C ALA A 206 -6.24 1.65 2.60
N ALA A 207 -6.31 1.97 1.31
CA ALA A 207 -7.49 1.65 0.50
C ALA A 207 -7.66 0.12 0.36
N LEU A 208 -7.93 -0.53 1.48
CA LEU A 208 -8.17 -1.98 1.59
C LEU A 208 -9.62 -2.32 1.27
N GLY A 209 -10.05 -1.92 0.09
CA GLY A 209 -11.41 -2.15 -0.38
C GLY A 209 -12.32 -0.94 -0.22
N VAL A 210 -13.38 -0.95 -0.99
CA VAL A 210 -14.41 0.09 -1.00
C VAL A 210 -15.16 0.08 0.33
N ALA A 211 -15.17 1.20 1.05
CA ALA A 211 -15.87 1.35 2.32
C ALA A 211 -17.37 1.74 2.14
N GLY A 212 -18.17 1.55 3.18
CA GLY A 212 -19.55 2.06 3.25
C GLY A 212 -20.52 1.47 2.23
N ALA A 213 -21.45 2.30 1.73
CA ALA A 213 -22.52 1.92 0.81
C ALA A 213 -21.99 1.30 -0.51
N LYS A 214 -20.84 1.76 -1.01
CA LYS A 214 -20.18 1.20 -2.20
C LYS A 214 -19.80 -0.28 -1.99
N ARG A 215 -19.32 -0.66 -0.80
CA ARG A 215 -19.02 -2.06 -0.45
C ARG A 215 -20.27 -2.93 -0.49
N THR A 216 -21.38 -2.40 0.05
CA THR A 216 -22.67 -3.08 0.02
C THR A 216 -23.19 -3.25 -1.41
N LEU A 217 -23.06 -2.22 -2.26
CA LEU A 217 -23.42 -2.26 -3.68
C LEU A 217 -22.59 -3.27 -4.46
N ILE A 218 -21.28 -3.35 -4.22
CA ILE A 218 -20.42 -4.33 -4.87
C ILE A 218 -20.74 -5.75 -4.39
N LYS A 219 -21.01 -5.94 -3.07
CA LYS A 219 -21.48 -7.23 -2.56
C LYS A 219 -22.83 -7.63 -3.15
N ALA A 220 -23.75 -6.67 -3.31
CA ALA A 220 -25.02 -6.88 -3.97
C ALA A 220 -24.86 -7.21 -5.47
N GLY A 221 -23.95 -6.50 -6.17
CA GLY A 221 -23.61 -6.79 -7.57
C GLY A 221 -22.97 -8.16 -7.77
N LEU A 222 -22.06 -8.57 -6.87
CA LEU A 222 -21.50 -9.92 -6.87
C LEU A 222 -22.54 -11.00 -6.55
N ALA A 223 -23.44 -10.73 -5.62
CA ALA A 223 -24.55 -11.61 -5.34
C ALA A 223 -25.49 -11.72 -6.55
N ALA A 224 -25.82 -10.59 -7.19
CA ALA A 224 -26.63 -10.56 -8.41
C ALA A 224 -25.95 -11.29 -9.59
N ALA A 225 -24.62 -11.16 -9.74
CA ALA A 225 -23.85 -11.88 -10.75
C ALA A 225 -23.86 -13.41 -10.56
N ILE A 226 -24.18 -13.88 -9.37
CA ILE A 226 -24.36 -15.30 -9.07
C ILE A 226 -25.84 -15.69 -9.21
N VAL A 227 -26.74 -14.88 -8.66
CA VAL A 227 -28.18 -15.16 -8.62
C VAL A 227 -28.84 -15.07 -10.01
N ILE A 228 -28.42 -14.10 -10.84
CA ILE A 228 -29.01 -13.91 -12.18
C ILE A 228 -28.75 -15.11 -13.11
N PRO A 229 -27.50 -15.63 -13.28
CA PRO A 229 -27.27 -16.84 -14.07
C PRO A 229 -28.02 -18.07 -13.55
N ILE A 230 -28.12 -18.20 -12.23
CA ILE A 230 -28.90 -19.27 -11.60
C ILE A 230 -30.37 -19.12 -11.93
N GLY A 231 -30.94 -17.92 -11.83
CA GLY A 231 -32.31 -17.62 -12.23
C GLY A 231 -32.57 -17.94 -13.71
N ILE A 232 -31.65 -17.56 -14.60
CA ILE A 232 -31.74 -17.89 -16.03
C ILE A 232 -31.66 -19.41 -16.24
N ALA A 233 -30.74 -20.10 -15.55
CA ALA A 233 -30.64 -21.56 -15.64
C ALA A 233 -31.91 -22.26 -15.14
N ILE A 234 -32.51 -21.77 -14.05
CA ILE A 234 -33.80 -22.25 -13.55
C ILE A 234 -34.88 -22.06 -14.62
N THR A 235 -35.01 -20.87 -15.18
CA THR A 235 -36.04 -20.57 -16.20
C THR A 235 -35.86 -21.43 -17.43
N VAL A 236 -34.62 -21.60 -17.92
CA VAL A 236 -34.33 -22.41 -19.11
C VAL A 236 -34.60 -23.90 -18.85
N THR A 237 -34.17 -24.42 -17.69
CA THR A 237 -34.41 -25.84 -17.35
C THR A 237 -35.88 -26.12 -17.09
N SER A 238 -36.62 -25.20 -16.46
CA SER A 238 -38.06 -25.31 -16.29
C SER A 238 -38.80 -25.30 -17.63
N ALA A 239 -38.43 -24.39 -18.53
CA ALA A 239 -39.02 -24.33 -19.86
C ALA A 239 -38.75 -25.63 -20.68
N LEU A 240 -37.53 -26.18 -20.60
CA LEU A 240 -37.18 -27.45 -21.22
C LEU A 240 -37.96 -28.63 -20.62
N ALA A 241 -38.03 -28.69 -19.26
CA ALA A 241 -38.77 -29.73 -18.58
C ALA A 241 -40.26 -29.67 -18.86
N GLY A 242 -40.85 -28.44 -18.93
CA GLY A 242 -42.22 -28.19 -19.32
C GLY A 242 -42.51 -28.63 -20.77
N GLY A 243 -41.60 -28.32 -21.69
CA GLY A 243 -41.71 -28.76 -23.09
C GLY A 243 -41.66 -30.28 -23.25
N ILE A 244 -40.77 -30.94 -22.54
CA ILE A 244 -40.68 -32.41 -22.51
C ILE A 244 -41.94 -33.02 -21.89
N SER A 245 -42.41 -32.51 -20.77
CA SER A 245 -43.64 -33.00 -20.12
C SER A 245 -44.89 -32.81 -20.99
N TYR A 246 -44.97 -31.73 -21.78
CA TYR A 246 -46.02 -31.46 -22.73
C TYR A 246 -46.02 -32.51 -23.89
N LEU A 247 -44.84 -32.87 -24.38
CA LEU A 247 -44.69 -33.89 -25.45
C LEU A 247 -45.09 -35.31 -24.98
N PHE A 248 -45.08 -35.57 -23.69
CA PHE A 248 -45.43 -36.89 -23.09
C PHE A 248 -46.75 -36.87 -22.29
N ASP A 249 -47.62 -35.90 -22.51
CA ASP A 249 -48.91 -35.73 -21.80
C ASP A 249 -48.83 -35.76 -20.26
N GLY A 250 -47.66 -35.32 -19.71
CA GLY A 250 -47.43 -35.28 -18.27
C GLY A 250 -47.89 -33.98 -17.59
N PRO A 251 -48.08 -33.97 -16.26
CA PRO A 251 -48.42 -32.76 -15.49
C PRO A 251 -47.21 -31.80 -15.39
N PHE A 252 -46.90 -31.08 -16.47
CA PHE A 252 -45.71 -30.23 -16.63
C PHE A 252 -45.48 -29.25 -15.47
N TRP A 253 -46.55 -28.65 -14.92
CA TRP A 253 -46.45 -27.70 -13.80
C TRP A 253 -45.89 -28.32 -12.53
N LYS A 254 -46.09 -29.61 -12.26
CA LYS A 254 -45.50 -30.31 -11.10
C LYS A 254 -44.01 -30.52 -11.30
N VAL A 255 -43.58 -30.88 -12.52
CA VAL A 255 -42.17 -31.07 -12.86
C VAL A 255 -41.42 -29.75 -12.72
N ASP A 256 -42.00 -28.66 -13.24
CA ASP A 256 -41.45 -27.32 -13.18
C ASP A 256 -41.30 -26.86 -11.72
N LEU A 257 -42.33 -27.05 -10.89
CA LEU A 257 -42.32 -26.64 -9.50
C LEU A 257 -41.29 -27.42 -8.67
N ILE A 258 -41.16 -28.72 -8.91
CA ILE A 258 -40.15 -29.58 -8.25
C ILE A 258 -38.73 -29.16 -8.69
N THR A 259 -38.52 -28.98 -9.99
CA THR A 259 -37.23 -28.58 -10.53
C THR A 259 -36.79 -27.21 -10.01
N ALA A 260 -37.69 -26.23 -10.02
CA ALA A 260 -37.43 -24.92 -9.47
C ALA A 260 -37.11 -24.99 -7.96
N GLY A 261 -37.89 -25.78 -7.21
CA GLY A 261 -37.66 -26.00 -5.78
C GLY A 261 -36.30 -26.60 -5.47
N ILE A 262 -35.87 -27.63 -6.23
CA ILE A 262 -34.55 -28.26 -6.08
C ILE A 262 -33.43 -27.24 -6.40
N LEU A 263 -33.57 -26.47 -7.48
CA LEU A 263 -32.54 -25.48 -7.87
C LEU A 263 -32.44 -24.34 -6.86
N VAL A 264 -33.56 -23.86 -6.32
CA VAL A 264 -33.57 -22.87 -5.25
C VAL A 264 -32.90 -23.43 -3.98
N ALA A 265 -33.26 -24.64 -3.55
CA ALA A 265 -32.66 -25.30 -2.39
C ALA A 265 -31.15 -25.50 -2.57
N ALA A 266 -30.72 -25.97 -3.74
CA ALA A 266 -29.30 -26.12 -4.07
C ALA A 266 -28.55 -24.78 -4.04
N SER A 267 -29.16 -23.70 -4.55
CA SER A 267 -28.60 -22.34 -4.54
C SER A 267 -28.46 -21.78 -3.14
N VAL A 268 -29.46 -21.99 -2.29
CA VAL A 268 -29.43 -21.60 -0.87
C VAL A 268 -28.33 -22.39 -0.14
N ALA A 269 -28.27 -23.71 -0.34
CA ALA A 269 -27.23 -24.57 0.26
C ALA A 269 -25.81 -24.17 -0.20
N ALA A 270 -25.62 -23.91 -1.49
CA ALA A 270 -24.35 -23.44 -2.04
C ALA A 270 -23.95 -22.07 -1.45
N THR A 271 -24.88 -21.14 -1.38
CA THR A 271 -24.65 -19.81 -0.78
C THR A 271 -24.28 -19.93 0.70
N TRP A 272 -24.98 -20.76 1.44
CA TRP A 272 -24.69 -21.02 2.85
C TRP A 272 -23.30 -21.67 3.02
N ALA A 273 -22.97 -22.67 2.21
CA ALA A 273 -21.67 -23.33 2.25
C ALA A 273 -20.52 -22.36 1.92
N VAL A 274 -20.69 -21.52 0.91
CA VAL A 274 -19.71 -20.46 0.55
C VAL A 274 -19.57 -19.47 1.71
N ARG A 275 -20.69 -18.98 2.26
CA ARG A 275 -20.65 -18.06 3.40
C ARG A 275 -19.94 -18.68 4.61
N ARG A 276 -20.25 -19.93 4.94
CA ARG A 276 -19.59 -20.68 6.03
C ARG A 276 -18.10 -20.81 5.82
N ARG A 277 -17.65 -21.14 4.59
CA ARG A 277 -16.22 -21.22 4.22
C ARG A 277 -15.53 -19.85 4.33
N VAL A 278 -16.19 -18.78 3.89
CA VAL A 278 -15.64 -17.41 3.97
C VAL A 278 -15.50 -16.97 5.42
N VAL A 279 -16.51 -17.23 6.28
CA VAL A 279 -16.43 -16.90 7.72
C VAL A 279 -15.34 -17.73 8.39
N ALA A 280 -15.28 -19.04 8.14
CA ALA A 280 -14.25 -19.92 8.70
C ALA A 280 -12.83 -19.46 8.29
N ALA A 281 -12.63 -19.04 7.05
CA ALA A 281 -11.35 -18.52 6.57
C ALA A 281 -10.93 -17.17 7.24
N LYS A 282 -11.90 -16.41 7.75
CA LYS A 282 -11.68 -15.15 8.47
C LYS A 282 -11.61 -15.31 9.97
N THR A 283 -12.01 -16.47 10.49
CA THR A 283 -11.98 -16.74 11.94
C THR A 283 -10.54 -17.01 12.37
N LYS A 284 -10.05 -16.22 13.30
CA LYS A 284 -8.74 -16.41 13.94
C LYS A 284 -8.98 -16.93 15.34
N THR A 285 -8.20 -17.94 15.71
CA THR A 285 -8.32 -18.61 17.01
C THR A 285 -6.95 -18.66 17.67
N ILE A 286 -6.91 -18.32 18.94
CA ILE A 286 -5.77 -18.60 19.82
C ILE A 286 -6.19 -19.70 20.80
N GLU A 287 -5.47 -20.83 20.76
CA GLU A 287 -5.70 -21.96 21.64
C GLU A 287 -4.85 -21.86 22.90
N ASN A 288 -5.31 -22.51 23.99
CA ASN A 288 -4.62 -22.50 25.29
C ASN A 288 -4.30 -21.08 25.77
N TRP A 289 -5.28 -20.20 25.71
CA TRP A 289 -5.18 -18.79 26.11
C TRP A 289 -6.51 -18.26 26.68
N PRO A 290 -6.51 -17.46 27.79
CA PRO A 290 -5.37 -17.05 28.60
C PRO A 290 -4.82 -18.15 29.52
N VAL A 291 -5.53 -19.26 29.64
CA VAL A 291 -5.13 -20.44 30.44
C VAL A 291 -5.21 -21.71 29.60
N PRO A 292 -4.43 -22.75 29.92
CA PRO A 292 -4.51 -24.05 29.25
C PRO A 292 -5.95 -24.57 29.14
N GLY A 293 -6.30 -25.15 27.99
CA GLY A 293 -7.64 -25.69 27.70
C GLY A 293 -8.69 -24.67 27.28
N LYS A 294 -8.47 -23.36 27.39
CA LYS A 294 -9.33 -22.34 26.84
C LYS A 294 -8.87 -21.87 25.46
N SER A 295 -9.83 -21.46 24.62
CA SER A 295 -9.55 -20.85 23.33
C SER A 295 -10.42 -19.62 23.14
N LYS A 296 -9.87 -18.63 22.41
CA LYS A 296 -10.62 -17.44 21.99
C LYS A 296 -10.62 -17.37 20.47
N SER A 297 -11.78 -17.05 19.91
CA SER A 297 -11.96 -16.88 18.46
C SER A 297 -12.64 -15.57 18.14
N HIS A 298 -12.23 -14.94 17.05
CA HIS A 298 -12.86 -13.74 16.50
C HIS A 298 -12.79 -13.75 14.98
N VAL A 299 -13.60 -12.91 14.34
CA VAL A 299 -13.55 -12.72 12.89
C VAL A 299 -12.63 -11.54 12.59
N ALA A 300 -11.52 -11.82 11.93
CA ALA A 300 -10.56 -10.81 11.47
C ALA A 300 -10.85 -10.43 10.01
N GLU A 301 -10.93 -9.14 9.75
CA GLU A 301 -11.12 -8.61 8.41
C GLU A 301 -10.38 -7.29 8.27
N TRP A 302 -9.52 -7.16 7.24
CA TRP A 302 -8.88 -5.88 6.94
C TRP A 302 -9.93 -4.80 6.66
N LYS A 303 -9.96 -3.76 7.50
CA LYS A 303 -10.82 -2.58 7.36
C LYS A 303 -9.96 -1.33 7.38
N GLY A 304 -10.37 -0.29 6.63
CA GLY A 304 -9.60 0.96 6.48
C GLY A 304 -9.35 1.77 7.75
N GLU A 305 -9.97 1.44 8.89
CA GLU A 305 -9.99 2.32 10.06
C GLU A 305 -9.06 1.88 11.21
N ASN A 306 -8.77 0.60 11.33
CA ASN A 306 -8.04 0.05 12.47
C ASN A 306 -6.73 -0.63 12.05
N PHE A 307 -5.72 0.18 11.78
CA PHE A 307 -4.37 -0.28 11.50
C PHE A 307 -3.43 0.02 12.65
N ASP A 308 -2.40 -0.80 12.75
CA ASP A 308 -1.27 -0.50 13.59
C ASP A 308 -0.59 0.78 13.08
N ARG A 309 -0.72 1.85 13.85
CA ARG A 309 -0.20 3.19 13.55
C ARG A 309 1.07 3.50 14.32
N LEU A 310 1.50 2.62 15.22
CA LEU A 310 2.70 2.87 16.01
C LEU A 310 3.95 2.72 15.16
N LEU A 311 4.86 3.64 15.33
CA LEU A 311 6.24 3.46 14.93
C LEU A 311 7.01 3.01 16.16
N SER A 312 7.53 1.78 16.13
CA SER A 312 8.33 1.26 17.24
C SER A 312 9.61 2.08 17.42
N ALA A 313 10.01 2.28 18.69
CA ALA A 313 11.31 2.85 19.04
C ALA A 313 12.51 2.05 18.50
N GLN A 314 12.29 0.79 18.18
CA GLN A 314 13.32 -0.12 17.67
C GLN A 314 13.60 0.03 16.17
N VAL A 315 12.74 0.73 15.40
CA VAL A 315 13.01 1.03 14.00
C VAL A 315 14.21 1.97 13.89
N GLY A 316 15.19 1.61 13.10
CA GLY A 316 16.40 2.43 12.92
C GLY A 316 16.08 3.81 12.36
N TYR A 317 15.48 3.88 11.16
CA TYR A 317 15.14 5.12 10.49
C TYR A 317 13.79 4.98 9.78
N ALA A 318 12.91 5.97 9.92
CA ALA A 318 11.64 6.02 9.21
C ALA A 318 11.47 7.34 8.49
N ARG A 319 11.04 7.27 7.22
CA ARG A 319 10.85 8.41 6.33
C ARG A 319 9.48 8.36 5.67
N ALA A 320 8.77 9.49 5.66
CA ALA A 320 7.47 9.58 5.02
C ALA A 320 7.37 10.86 4.18
N ALA A 321 7.20 10.69 2.86
CA ALA A 321 6.82 11.75 1.94
C ALA A 321 5.29 11.73 1.80
N ILE A 322 4.61 12.84 2.06
CA ILE A 322 3.15 12.93 2.12
C ILE A 322 2.63 14.00 1.15
N ALA A 323 1.58 13.67 0.42
CA ALA A 323 0.89 14.57 -0.50
C ALA A 323 0.08 15.65 0.24
N ILE A 324 0.22 16.92 -0.15
CA ILE A 324 -0.62 18.03 0.34
C ILE A 324 -1.96 18.02 -0.40
N ASP A 325 -1.96 17.79 -1.71
CA ASP A 325 -3.07 18.07 -2.61
C ASP A 325 -3.90 16.83 -2.99
N GLU A 326 -3.72 15.70 -2.27
CA GLU A 326 -4.60 14.55 -2.46
C GLU A 326 -5.96 14.82 -1.84
N ARG A 327 -6.98 14.91 -2.70
CA ARG A 327 -8.35 15.29 -2.32
C ARG A 327 -9.34 14.16 -2.39
N ARG A 328 -8.95 12.97 -2.84
CA ARG A 328 -9.85 11.81 -2.86
C ARG A 328 -10.08 11.30 -1.44
N LYS A 329 -11.32 11.33 -0.96
CA LYS A 329 -11.69 10.86 0.38
C LYS A 329 -11.29 9.41 0.64
N ASP A 330 -11.40 8.55 -0.38
CA ASP A 330 -11.05 7.13 -0.29
C ASP A 330 -9.51 6.90 -0.22
N PHE A 331 -8.70 7.95 -0.43
CA PHE A 331 -7.24 7.94 -0.32
C PHE A 331 -6.76 8.63 0.96
N ASP A 332 -7.57 8.52 2.03
CA ASP A 332 -7.12 9.02 3.33
C ASP A 332 -5.85 8.29 3.78
N ARG A 333 -4.92 9.07 4.32
CA ARG A 333 -3.59 8.56 4.67
C ARG A 333 -3.61 7.70 5.91
N VAL A 334 -2.78 6.68 5.96
CA VAL A 334 -2.46 5.97 7.20
C VAL A 334 -1.40 6.76 7.95
N LYS A 335 -1.84 7.52 8.94
CA LYS A 335 -0.95 8.28 9.82
C LYS A 335 -0.01 7.29 10.54
N TRP A 336 1.24 7.66 10.73
CA TRP A 336 1.97 7.16 11.89
C TRP A 336 1.39 7.87 13.10
N GLY A 337 0.99 7.10 14.12
CA GLY A 337 0.46 7.62 15.37
C GLY A 337 1.58 8.12 16.27
N ALA A 338 1.38 8.03 17.58
CA ALA A 338 2.43 8.34 18.52
C ALA A 338 3.67 7.47 18.23
N THR A 339 4.82 8.10 18.12
CA THR A 339 6.10 7.39 18.17
C THR A 339 6.36 7.02 19.62
N GLU A 340 6.82 5.81 19.88
CA GLU A 340 7.41 5.50 21.18
C GLU A 340 8.56 6.47 21.44
N VAL A 341 8.75 6.85 22.69
CA VAL A 341 9.86 7.74 23.07
C VAL A 341 11.17 7.04 22.73
N THR A 342 11.87 7.57 21.75
CA THR A 342 13.21 7.08 21.39
C THR A 342 14.27 7.65 22.33
N PRO A 343 15.28 6.85 22.67
CA PRO A 343 16.46 7.38 23.35
C PRO A 343 17.09 8.51 22.52
N PRO A 344 17.62 9.55 23.16
CA PRO A 344 18.35 10.60 22.45
C PRO A 344 19.49 9.98 21.63
N ARG A 345 19.59 10.37 20.38
CA ARG A 345 20.67 9.94 19.48
C ARG A 345 21.93 10.80 19.72
N ALA A 346 23.05 10.28 19.30
CA ALA A 346 24.31 11.02 19.36
C ALA A 346 24.18 12.34 18.55
N PRO A 347 24.81 13.44 19.01
CA PRO A 347 24.83 14.69 18.24
C PRO A 347 25.31 14.46 16.81
N GLY A 348 24.57 15.01 15.81
CA GLY A 348 24.84 14.85 14.39
C GLY A 348 24.40 13.52 13.78
N ALA A 349 23.80 12.60 14.54
CA ALA A 349 23.19 11.39 13.98
C ALA A 349 21.85 11.74 13.30
N PRO A 350 21.50 11.08 12.16
CA PRO A 350 20.23 11.30 11.51
C PRO A 350 19.04 10.97 12.42
N ASP A 351 17.96 11.79 12.34
CA ASP A 351 16.73 11.55 13.10
C ASP A 351 16.16 10.15 12.83
N GLN A 352 15.60 9.52 13.87
CA GLN A 352 14.87 8.26 13.69
C GLN A 352 13.68 8.42 12.77
N PHE A 353 12.87 9.45 12.98
CA PHE A 353 11.66 9.69 12.23
C PHE A 353 11.66 11.07 11.59
N ARG A 354 11.44 11.11 10.27
CA ARG A 354 11.25 12.34 9.52
C ARG A 354 10.08 12.19 8.57
N GLN A 355 9.11 13.09 8.70
CA GLN A 355 7.92 13.14 7.86
C GLN A 355 7.81 14.54 7.26
N LEU A 356 7.71 14.62 5.93
CA LEU A 356 7.57 15.88 5.22
C LEU A 356 6.34 15.87 4.30
N TRP A 357 5.71 17.04 4.19
CA TRP A 357 4.64 17.29 3.26
C TRP A 357 5.19 17.91 1.97
N PHE A 358 4.73 17.40 0.84
CA PHE A 358 5.15 17.83 -0.50
C PHE A 358 3.95 18.31 -1.29
N ALA A 359 4.16 19.30 -2.17
CA ALA A 359 3.15 19.77 -3.11
C ALA A 359 2.82 18.68 -4.14
N GLY A 360 1.55 18.55 -4.47
CA GLY A 360 1.03 17.57 -5.42
C GLY A 360 0.11 16.54 -4.80
N ASN A 361 -0.56 15.76 -5.66
CA ASN A 361 -1.44 14.66 -5.29
C ASN A 361 -0.67 13.38 -4.98
N HIS A 362 -1.36 12.29 -4.72
CA HIS A 362 -0.81 10.97 -4.43
C HIS A 362 0.26 10.51 -5.43
N SER A 363 -0.04 10.60 -6.72
CA SER A 363 0.87 10.18 -7.79
C SER A 363 1.94 11.23 -8.10
N ASP A 364 1.73 12.52 -7.78
CA ASP A 364 2.78 13.54 -7.81
C ASP A 364 3.86 13.28 -6.75
N ILE A 365 3.54 12.51 -5.69
CA ILE A 365 4.52 12.10 -4.67
C ILE A 365 5.12 10.73 -4.99
N GLY A 366 4.30 9.79 -5.44
CA GLY A 366 4.72 8.41 -5.68
C GLY A 366 5.22 8.09 -7.08
N GLY A 367 5.11 9.03 -8.04
CA GLY A 367 5.34 8.80 -9.47
C GLY A 367 4.07 8.26 -10.15
N SER A 368 4.22 7.72 -11.36
CA SER A 368 3.16 7.13 -12.18
C SER A 368 2.53 8.07 -13.20
N TYR A 369 3.10 9.22 -13.44
CA TYR A 369 2.82 10.07 -14.58
C TYR A 369 3.90 9.96 -15.66
N ASP A 370 3.67 10.56 -16.81
CA ASP A 370 4.65 10.63 -17.88
C ASP A 370 5.94 11.32 -17.39
N GLU A 371 7.09 10.88 -17.87
CA GLU A 371 8.37 11.38 -17.36
C GLU A 371 8.53 12.89 -17.53
N THR A 372 7.96 13.46 -18.61
CA THR A 372 7.96 14.90 -18.88
C THR A 372 7.14 15.72 -17.88
N GLU A 373 6.18 15.11 -17.20
CA GLU A 373 5.26 15.72 -16.25
C GLU A 373 5.59 15.37 -14.78
N SER A 374 6.57 14.50 -14.55
CA SER A 374 6.91 13.95 -13.23
C SER A 374 7.80 14.85 -12.38
N ARG A 375 7.80 16.19 -12.61
CA ARG A 375 8.73 17.12 -11.94
C ARG A 375 8.51 17.20 -10.43
N LEU A 376 7.27 17.15 -9.95
CA LEU A 376 6.96 17.14 -8.52
C LEU A 376 7.35 15.80 -7.87
N SER A 377 7.13 14.68 -8.56
CA SER A 377 7.50 13.37 -8.04
C SER A 377 9.03 13.18 -7.95
N ASP A 378 9.78 13.83 -8.84
CA ASP A 378 11.25 13.83 -8.79
C ASP A 378 11.78 14.51 -7.51
N ILE A 379 11.06 15.51 -6.97
CA ILE A 379 11.42 16.13 -5.68
C ILE A 379 11.31 15.11 -4.55
N ALA A 380 10.19 14.41 -4.47
CA ALA A 380 9.96 13.39 -3.43
C ALA A 380 10.92 12.20 -3.58
N LEU A 381 11.20 11.77 -4.82
CA LEU A 381 12.16 10.72 -5.12
C LEU A 381 13.59 11.10 -4.70
N ARG A 382 14.02 12.29 -5.08
CA ARG A 382 15.32 12.84 -4.68
C ARG A 382 15.47 12.82 -3.16
N TRP A 383 14.52 13.41 -2.46
CA TRP A 383 14.54 13.45 -1.00
C TRP A 383 14.60 12.05 -0.38
N MET A 384 13.78 11.10 -0.83
CA MET A 384 13.78 9.75 -0.27
C MET A 384 15.12 9.01 -0.52
N LEU A 385 15.71 9.18 -1.69
CA LEU A 385 17.04 8.62 -2.00
C LEU A 385 18.11 9.23 -1.11
N GLU A 386 18.14 10.56 -0.96
CA GLU A 386 19.08 11.26 -0.07
C GLU A 386 18.94 10.75 1.38
N GLN A 387 17.72 10.54 1.85
CA GLN A 387 17.47 10.00 3.18
C GLN A 387 17.91 8.53 3.32
N ALA A 388 17.69 7.69 2.31
CA ALA A 388 18.03 6.26 2.37
C ALA A 388 19.54 6.01 2.21
N VAL A 389 20.23 6.84 1.46
CA VAL A 389 21.68 6.77 1.25
C VAL A 389 22.43 7.47 2.39
N GLY A 390 21.87 8.55 2.95
CA GLY A 390 22.51 9.38 3.98
C GLY A 390 22.46 8.82 5.41
N VAL A 391 21.89 7.64 5.65
CA VAL A 391 22.01 6.96 6.95
C VAL A 391 23.31 6.16 7.01
N PRO A 392 23.86 5.86 8.20
CA PRO A 392 25.00 4.95 8.33
C PRO A 392 24.74 3.64 7.58
N ASP A 393 25.73 3.10 6.90
CA ASP A 393 25.57 1.91 6.03
C ASP A 393 24.43 2.04 5.01
N GLY A 394 24.26 3.24 4.46
CA GLY A 394 23.16 3.62 3.61
C GLY A 394 22.92 2.72 2.39
N LEU A 395 21.75 2.90 1.80
CA LEU A 395 21.33 2.19 0.59
C LEU A 395 22.39 2.33 -0.53
N LYS A 396 22.79 1.20 -1.14
CA LYS A 396 23.71 1.21 -2.28
C LYS A 396 22.94 1.55 -3.54
N VAL A 397 23.49 2.46 -4.31
CA VAL A 397 22.90 2.94 -5.57
C VAL A 397 23.94 2.82 -6.68
N ASP A 398 23.56 2.19 -7.78
CA ASP A 398 24.44 1.98 -8.93
C ASP A 398 24.90 3.32 -9.54
N GLY A 399 26.20 3.45 -9.73
CA GLY A 399 26.83 4.67 -10.23
C GLY A 399 27.06 5.77 -9.18
N MET A 400 26.73 5.52 -7.90
CA MET A 400 27.11 6.39 -6.79
C MET A 400 28.36 5.89 -6.07
N PRO A 401 29.33 6.77 -5.78
CA PRO A 401 30.42 6.42 -4.89
C PRO A 401 29.86 6.18 -3.45
N PRO A 402 30.53 5.35 -2.64
CA PRO A 402 30.20 5.22 -1.24
C PRO A 402 30.19 6.59 -0.54
N VAL A 403 29.14 6.86 0.25
CA VAL A 403 29.08 8.08 1.06
C VAL A 403 30.08 7.96 2.18
N ALA A 404 31.15 8.72 2.12
CA ALA A 404 32.24 8.68 3.10
C ALA A 404 31.82 9.25 4.46
N ASP A 405 30.95 10.25 4.47
CA ASP A 405 30.40 10.87 5.69
C ASP A 405 28.89 11.16 5.50
N PRO A 406 28.03 10.54 6.31
CA PRO A 406 26.57 10.77 6.26
C PRO A 406 26.13 12.23 6.48
N ARG A 407 27.02 13.07 7.02
CA ARG A 407 26.76 14.51 7.26
C ARG A 407 26.91 15.35 5.99
N HIS A 408 27.53 14.84 4.95
CA HIS A 408 27.66 15.56 3.69
C HIS A 408 26.45 15.34 2.79
N PRO A 409 25.98 16.36 2.04
CA PRO A 409 24.88 16.22 1.10
C PRO A 409 25.17 15.13 0.06
N VAL A 410 24.23 14.22 -0.10
CA VAL A 410 24.33 13.15 -1.10
C VAL A 410 23.92 13.69 -2.47
N GLU A 411 24.81 13.62 -3.45
CA GLU A 411 24.54 14.14 -4.80
C GLU A 411 23.78 13.13 -5.68
N VAL A 412 22.54 12.78 -5.30
CA VAL A 412 21.68 11.86 -6.06
C VAL A 412 21.30 12.38 -7.46
N MET A 413 21.43 13.69 -7.70
CA MET A 413 21.17 14.30 -9.02
C MET A 413 22.11 13.81 -10.12
N ARG A 414 23.27 13.26 -9.75
CA ARG A 414 24.28 12.76 -10.71
C ARG A 414 24.10 11.30 -11.09
N ILE A 415 23.04 10.62 -10.63
CA ILE A 415 22.78 9.22 -10.98
C ILE A 415 22.29 9.16 -12.44
N PRO A 416 23.09 8.68 -13.41
CA PRO A 416 22.78 8.79 -14.83
C PRO A 416 21.48 8.05 -15.23
N ARG A 417 21.15 6.97 -14.52
CA ARG A 417 19.97 6.13 -14.81
C ARG A 417 18.67 6.71 -14.29
N LEU A 418 18.68 7.69 -13.36
CA LEU A 418 17.47 8.29 -12.82
C LEU A 418 16.97 9.49 -13.63
N ARG A 419 17.89 10.29 -14.19
CA ARG A 419 17.59 11.50 -14.97
C ARG A 419 16.57 12.41 -14.25
N LEU A 420 16.82 12.72 -12.97
CA LEU A 420 15.93 13.54 -12.17
C LEU A 420 15.93 14.99 -12.66
N HIS A 421 14.73 15.57 -12.75
CA HIS A 421 14.53 16.98 -13.08
C HIS A 421 13.56 17.63 -12.10
N PRO A 422 13.84 17.64 -10.77
CA PRO A 422 12.93 18.18 -9.77
C PRO A 422 12.67 19.65 -10.01
N SER A 423 11.40 20.06 -9.95
CA SER A 423 11.01 21.46 -10.10
C SER A 423 9.75 21.79 -9.30
N ALA A 424 9.80 22.80 -8.47
CA ALA A 424 8.65 23.33 -7.75
C ALA A 424 7.59 23.95 -8.70
N ALA A 425 7.98 24.34 -9.93
CA ALA A 425 7.08 24.81 -10.98
C ALA A 425 6.39 23.66 -11.74
N GLY A 426 6.69 22.40 -11.43
CA GLY A 426 6.12 21.23 -12.11
C GLY A 426 4.58 21.23 -12.10
N VAL A 427 4.01 20.56 -13.11
CA VAL A 427 2.56 20.37 -13.23
C VAL A 427 2.02 19.60 -12.03
N GLN A 428 0.93 20.08 -11.45
CA GLN A 428 0.16 19.36 -10.42
C GLN A 428 -1.04 18.70 -11.07
N HIS A 429 -1.12 17.38 -10.93
CA HIS A 429 -2.20 16.59 -11.51
C HIS A 429 -3.44 16.53 -10.61
N CYS A 430 -4.59 16.25 -11.21
CA CYS A 430 -5.89 16.18 -10.52
C CYS A 430 -6.59 14.84 -10.73
N GLU A 431 -6.44 13.96 -9.78
CA GLU A 431 -7.04 12.62 -9.83
C GLU A 431 -8.57 12.62 -9.58
N VAL A 432 -9.12 13.69 -9.00
CA VAL A 432 -10.59 13.83 -8.83
C VAL A 432 -11.28 13.92 -10.20
N ALA A 433 -10.68 14.63 -11.14
CA ALA A 433 -11.15 14.71 -12.53
C ALA A 433 -10.84 13.41 -13.31
N GLY A 434 -9.66 12.83 -13.14
CA GLY A 434 -9.21 11.64 -13.87
C GLY A 434 -10.09 10.40 -13.68
N MET A 435 -10.82 10.27 -12.58
CA MET A 435 -11.81 9.19 -12.44
C MET A 435 -12.99 9.37 -13.36
N ARG A 436 -13.46 10.61 -13.55
CA ARG A 436 -14.53 10.94 -14.49
C ARG A 436 -14.13 10.53 -15.90
N ASP A 437 -12.94 10.94 -16.33
CA ASP A 437 -12.41 10.66 -17.67
C ASP A 437 -12.21 9.15 -17.89
N ALA A 438 -11.72 8.43 -16.88
CA ALA A 438 -11.56 6.97 -16.94
C ALA A 438 -12.91 6.23 -17.01
N ILE A 439 -13.96 6.74 -16.35
CA ILE A 439 -15.31 6.19 -16.42
C ILE A 439 -15.92 6.52 -17.80
N GLU A 440 -15.79 7.75 -18.27
CA GLU A 440 -16.28 8.19 -19.58
C GLU A 440 -15.64 7.37 -20.70
N ALA A 441 -14.34 7.14 -20.68
CA ALA A 441 -13.64 6.32 -21.66
C ALA A 441 -14.14 4.86 -21.69
N ARG A 442 -14.49 4.28 -20.52
CA ARG A 442 -15.00 2.89 -20.43
C ARG A 442 -16.48 2.76 -20.75
N VAL A 443 -17.27 3.81 -20.55
CA VAL A 443 -18.72 3.82 -20.70
C VAL A 443 -19.14 4.41 -22.06
N SER A 444 -18.23 5.06 -22.79
CA SER A 444 -18.46 5.60 -24.14
C SER A 444 -18.61 4.53 -25.22
N VAL A 445 -18.43 3.24 -24.88
CA VAL A 445 -18.61 2.11 -25.79
C VAL A 445 -20.09 2.02 -26.23
N SER A 446 -20.31 1.90 -27.52
CA SER A 446 -21.64 2.03 -28.18
C SER A 446 -22.74 1.08 -27.66
N TRP A 447 -22.38 -0.09 -27.13
CA TRP A 447 -23.32 -1.08 -26.59
C TRP A 447 -23.83 -0.77 -25.18
N VAL A 448 -23.22 0.22 -24.48
CA VAL A 448 -23.65 0.60 -23.11
C VAL A 448 -24.90 1.48 -23.20
N PRO A 449 -26.01 1.12 -22.51
CA PRO A 449 -27.25 1.88 -22.52
C PRO A 449 -27.05 3.33 -22.06
N ALA A 450 -27.77 4.27 -22.67
CA ALA A 450 -27.64 5.72 -22.40
C ALA A 450 -27.91 6.09 -20.92
N TRP A 451 -28.77 5.35 -20.21
CA TRP A 451 -29.05 5.59 -18.80
C TRP A 451 -27.86 5.20 -17.91
N VAL A 452 -27.11 4.14 -18.27
CA VAL A 452 -25.87 3.73 -17.56
C VAL A 452 -24.80 4.80 -17.77
N ARG A 453 -24.67 5.31 -19.01
CA ARG A 453 -23.72 6.39 -19.31
C ARG A 453 -24.02 7.64 -18.49
N ARG A 454 -25.27 8.09 -18.46
CA ARG A 454 -25.70 9.25 -17.66
C ARG A 454 -25.48 9.04 -16.15
N TRP A 455 -25.75 7.84 -15.64
CA TRP A 455 -25.49 7.50 -14.24
C TRP A 455 -23.99 7.51 -13.92
N ALA A 456 -23.14 7.03 -14.81
CA ALA A 456 -21.69 6.99 -14.63
C ALA A 456 -21.06 8.39 -14.72
N GLN A 457 -21.54 9.27 -15.60
CA GLN A 457 -21.08 10.64 -15.76
C GLN A 457 -21.30 11.52 -14.50
N GLY A 458 -22.30 11.19 -13.68
CA GLY A 458 -22.54 11.86 -12.39
C GLY A 458 -21.64 11.38 -11.23
N LYS A 459 -20.73 10.42 -11.46
CA LYS A 459 -19.89 9.86 -10.41
C LYS A 459 -18.50 10.52 -10.39
N THR A 460 -18.28 11.35 -9.39
CA THR A 460 -16.95 11.90 -9.06
C THR A 460 -16.45 11.32 -7.73
N TRP A 461 -15.16 11.41 -7.47
CA TRP A 461 -14.63 11.17 -6.13
C TRP A 461 -15.21 12.22 -5.17
N GLU A 462 -15.61 11.78 -3.99
CA GLU A 462 -15.93 12.70 -2.92
C GLU A 462 -14.63 13.44 -2.52
N ALA A 463 -14.61 14.76 -2.70
CA ALA A 463 -13.45 15.58 -2.41
C ALA A 463 -13.39 15.90 -0.92
N LYS A 464 -12.22 15.68 -0.33
CA LYS A 464 -11.91 16.04 1.05
C LYS A 464 -10.46 16.50 1.11
N ASP A 465 -10.23 17.76 1.49
CA ASP A 465 -8.88 18.27 1.70
C ASP A 465 -8.22 17.55 2.88
N ARG A 466 -6.91 17.33 2.80
CA ARG A 466 -6.14 16.73 3.89
C ARG A 466 -6.02 17.67 5.08
N GLU A 467 -6.17 17.12 6.26
CA GLU A 467 -5.93 17.84 7.50
C GLU A 467 -4.43 17.92 7.78
N ILE A 468 -3.88 19.12 7.66
CA ILE A 468 -2.47 19.42 7.95
C ILE A 468 -2.42 20.27 9.21
N ARG A 469 -1.59 19.87 10.18
CA ARG A 469 -1.40 20.65 11.40
C ARG A 469 -0.73 21.96 11.07
N PRO A 470 -1.03 23.06 11.81
CA PRO A 470 -0.42 24.36 11.58
C PRO A 470 1.11 24.38 11.68
N ASP A 471 1.68 23.47 12.44
CA ASP A 471 3.11 23.30 12.70
C ASP A 471 3.76 22.13 11.94
N ALA A 472 3.07 21.55 10.96
CA ALA A 472 3.56 20.41 10.20
C ALA A 472 4.80 20.80 9.38
N THR A 473 5.80 19.93 9.37
CA THR A 473 7.01 20.17 8.57
C THR A 473 6.73 19.93 7.08
N VAL A 474 7.01 20.92 6.26
CA VAL A 474 6.88 20.84 4.80
C VAL A 474 8.26 20.79 4.14
N HIS A 475 8.33 20.20 2.95
CA HIS A 475 9.57 20.22 2.16
C HIS A 475 9.84 21.64 1.64
N PRO A 476 11.10 22.12 1.55
CA PRO A 476 11.44 23.46 1.07
C PRO A 476 10.85 23.83 -0.29
N SER A 477 10.66 22.87 -1.19
CA SER A 477 10.01 23.09 -2.49
C SER A 477 8.57 23.59 -2.41
N VAL A 478 7.91 23.40 -1.26
CA VAL A 478 6.55 23.94 -1.03
C VAL A 478 6.62 25.46 -0.89
N ASP A 479 7.59 25.97 -0.12
CA ASP A 479 7.83 27.41 0.01
C ASP A 479 8.22 28.05 -1.32
N GLU A 480 9.13 27.39 -2.06
CA GLU A 480 9.50 27.80 -3.41
C GLU A 480 8.26 27.91 -4.31
N ARG A 481 7.38 26.88 -4.30
CA ARG A 481 6.14 26.85 -5.10
C ARG A 481 5.17 27.96 -4.70
N PHE A 482 5.05 28.29 -3.41
CA PHE A 482 4.21 29.41 -2.93
C PHE A 482 4.66 30.78 -3.46
N ARG A 483 5.95 30.95 -3.75
CA ARG A 483 6.55 32.19 -4.25
C ARG A 483 6.44 32.34 -5.77
N LEU A 484 6.09 31.30 -6.50
CA LEU A 484 5.87 31.38 -7.94
C LEU A 484 4.58 32.18 -8.23
N ALA A 485 4.66 33.06 -9.20
CA ALA A 485 3.52 33.88 -9.63
C ALA A 485 2.35 33.01 -10.11
N SER A 486 2.66 31.90 -10.77
CA SER A 486 1.68 30.96 -11.27
C SER A 486 2.29 29.57 -11.46
N VAL A 487 1.51 28.53 -11.22
CA VAL A 487 1.86 27.13 -11.47
C VAL A 487 0.68 26.44 -12.13
N VAL A 488 0.95 25.45 -13.00
CA VAL A 488 -0.10 24.65 -13.64
C VAL A 488 -0.70 23.71 -12.61
N GLN A 489 -2.01 23.78 -12.45
CA GLN A 489 -2.84 22.97 -11.55
C GLN A 489 -4.02 22.39 -12.34
N CYS A 490 -4.91 21.62 -11.69
CA CYS A 490 -6.05 20.94 -12.32
C CYS A 490 -6.91 21.84 -13.22
N ASP A 491 -7.17 23.06 -12.77
CA ASP A 491 -8.14 24.00 -13.39
C ASP A 491 -7.44 25.13 -14.18
N GLY A 492 -6.14 24.98 -14.44
CA GLY A 492 -5.35 25.96 -15.15
C GLY A 492 -4.17 26.50 -14.36
N ALA A 493 -3.61 27.62 -14.78
CA ALA A 493 -2.45 28.24 -14.16
C ALA A 493 -2.89 29.29 -13.13
N ALA A 494 -2.45 29.14 -11.87
CA ALA A 494 -2.76 30.04 -10.77
C ALA A 494 -1.66 30.01 -9.69
N PRO A 495 -1.60 30.99 -8.78
CA PRO A 495 -0.75 30.90 -7.60
C PRO A 495 -1.08 29.67 -6.76
N TYR A 496 -0.05 28.98 -6.23
CA TYR A 496 -0.25 27.80 -5.41
C TYR A 496 -0.75 28.18 -4.00
N ARG A 497 -2.02 27.86 -3.71
CA ARG A 497 -2.70 28.21 -2.45
C ARG A 497 -3.65 27.08 -2.01
N PRO A 498 -3.14 25.89 -1.61
CA PRO A 498 -3.99 24.77 -1.20
C PRO A 498 -4.73 25.08 0.12
N ALA A 499 -6.04 24.85 0.17
CA ALA A 499 -6.87 25.13 1.35
C ALA A 499 -6.36 24.45 2.64
N SER A 500 -5.72 23.28 2.51
CA SER A 500 -5.10 22.53 3.61
C SER A 500 -3.97 23.28 4.33
N LEU A 501 -3.31 24.24 3.70
CA LEU A 501 -2.22 25.05 4.27
C LEU A 501 -2.64 26.47 4.70
N ALA A 502 -3.92 26.83 4.56
CA ALA A 502 -4.39 28.19 4.90
C ALA A 502 -4.15 28.59 6.37
N ARG A 503 -4.08 27.61 7.28
CA ARG A 503 -3.80 27.82 8.72
C ARG A 503 -2.35 27.53 9.12
N HIS A 504 -1.51 27.12 8.18
CA HIS A 504 -0.13 26.77 8.45
C HIS A 504 0.68 28.01 8.84
N VAL A 505 1.50 27.91 9.90
CA VAL A 505 2.23 29.07 10.46
C VAL A 505 3.12 29.77 9.43
N GLN A 506 3.74 29.03 8.53
CA GLN A 506 4.63 29.53 7.49
C GLN A 506 3.87 30.18 6.32
N PHE A 507 2.64 29.70 6.00
CA PHE A 507 1.96 30.07 4.76
C PHE A 507 0.73 30.95 4.95
N LYS A 508 0.21 31.13 6.16
CA LYS A 508 -1.01 31.91 6.44
C LYS A 508 -0.99 33.32 5.85
N LEU A 509 0.18 33.97 5.76
CA LEU A 509 0.34 35.32 5.20
C LEU A 509 0.00 35.36 3.70
N PHE A 510 0.23 34.29 2.95
CA PHE A 510 -0.11 34.20 1.54
C PHE A 510 -1.61 34.18 1.24
N TYR A 511 -2.46 33.99 2.27
CA TYR A 511 -3.93 33.97 2.16
C TYR A 511 -4.58 35.29 2.67
N ALA A 512 -3.81 36.23 3.24
CA ALA A 512 -4.32 37.38 3.96
C ALA A 512 -4.46 38.67 3.10
N GLY A 513 -4.66 38.56 1.79
CA GLY A 513 -4.92 39.76 0.97
C GLY A 513 -4.91 39.51 -0.55
N PRO A 514 -5.29 40.52 -1.37
CA PRO A 514 -5.08 40.43 -2.81
C PRO A 514 -3.58 40.26 -3.07
N VAL A 515 -3.23 39.50 -4.10
CA VAL A 515 -1.86 39.13 -4.50
C VAL A 515 -1.03 40.41 -4.78
N ALA A 516 -0.65 41.13 -3.73
CA ALA A 516 0.31 42.19 -3.78
C ALA A 516 1.68 41.64 -3.42
N ALA A 517 2.70 42.10 -4.12
CA ALA A 517 4.09 41.70 -4.10
C ALA A 517 4.52 40.76 -2.94
N PHE A 518 5.03 39.60 -3.29
CA PHE A 518 5.55 38.63 -2.31
C PHE A 518 6.60 39.29 -1.41
N PRO A 519 6.57 39.06 -0.08
CA PRO A 519 7.61 39.59 0.79
C PRO A 519 8.97 39.06 0.32
N GLU A 520 9.96 39.93 0.28
CA GLU A 520 11.35 39.60 -0.03
C GLU A 520 11.84 38.51 0.96
N PRO A 521 12.73 37.62 0.54
CA PRO A 521 13.24 36.53 1.38
C PRO A 521 13.78 36.98 2.74
N SER A 522 14.24 38.22 2.85
CA SER A 522 14.74 38.83 4.10
C SER A 522 13.66 39.15 5.13
N GLU A 523 12.40 39.31 4.73
CA GLU A 523 11.30 39.62 5.65
C GLU A 523 10.65 38.40 6.26
N VAL A 524 10.96 37.21 5.74
CA VAL A 524 10.45 35.90 6.22
C VAL A 524 11.40 35.22 7.23
N VAL A 525 12.57 35.83 7.49
CA VAL A 525 13.63 35.29 8.37
C VAL A 525 13.21 35.13 9.85
N GLY A 526 12.05 35.69 10.25
CA GLY A 526 11.50 35.49 11.60
C GLY A 526 10.73 34.18 11.79
N LEU A 527 10.44 33.44 10.72
CA LEU A 527 9.79 32.13 10.79
C LEU A 527 10.89 31.08 10.57
N GLY A 528 11.50 30.62 11.64
CA GLY A 528 12.66 29.75 11.69
C GLY A 528 12.88 28.95 10.40
N ARG A 529 13.98 29.23 9.68
CA ARG A 529 14.56 28.22 8.82
C ARG A 529 14.64 26.94 9.64
N PRO A 530 14.27 25.77 9.10
CA PRO A 530 14.74 24.54 9.73
C PRO A 530 16.26 24.73 9.80
N THR A 531 16.80 24.81 11.02
CA THR A 531 18.23 24.77 11.24
C THR A 531 18.72 23.55 10.49
N GLU A 532 19.61 23.77 9.53
CA GLU A 532 20.48 22.73 9.02
C GLU A 532 21.32 22.27 10.22
N GLU A 533 20.83 21.27 10.93
CA GLU A 533 21.58 20.40 11.83
C GLU A 533 21.16 18.96 11.59
#